data_5dc03ad77bb21afb74c272fd682ab25e
#
_entry.id   5dc03ad77bb21afb74c272fd682ab25e
#
_cell.length_a   1.000
_cell.length_b   1.000
_cell.length_c   1.000
_cell.angle_alpha   90.00
_cell.angle_beta   90.00
_cell.angle_gamma   90.00
#
_symmetry.space_group_name_H-M   'P 1'
#
loop_
_entity.id
_entity.type
_entity.pdbx_description
1 polymer ?
#
loop_
_entity_poly.entity_id
_entity_poly.type
_entity_poly.pdbx_seq_one_letter_code
_entity_poly.pdbx_strand_id
1 'polypeptide(L)'
;RVLFRSQQMFGALTKTWYAEKMNIDPEKIFMVGIMPCTAKKFEVTREDEAAAGFPDVDVALTTRELARMIDKAGLQFTALPDERFDNPLGDATGAAYIFGATGGVMEAALRTAVERLVGPQAAPLDFKEVRGLGGIKEASYRINGQDINVAVASGIGNAKRLIEERIQTGEKVYHFVEIMGCPGGCINGGGQPVQPASVRNFVDLQGLRAAALYSEDEGKMVRRSHESPVVQKIYEEYLGEPGSLKAHHLLHTTYHERVEVQ
;
A
#
# COMPACT_ATOMS: atom_id res chain seq x y z
N ARG A 1 -7.69 -0.04 -14.86
CA ARG A 1 -7.14 -1.29 -14.34
C ARG A 1 -6.89 -1.13 -12.84
N VAL A 2 -7.15 -2.16 -12.08
CA VAL A 2 -6.95 -2.15 -10.63
C VAL A 2 -5.81 -3.09 -10.32
N LEU A 3 -4.80 -2.57 -9.59
CA LEU A 3 -3.71 -3.38 -9.06
C LEU A 3 -4.20 -4.18 -7.86
N PHE A 4 -3.61 -5.34 -7.63
CA PHE A 4 -3.68 -6.02 -6.34
C PHE A 4 -3.29 -5.04 -5.23
N ARG A 5 -3.87 -5.23 -4.07
CA ARG A 5 -3.37 -4.52 -2.90
C ARG A 5 -2.03 -5.13 -2.48
N SER A 6 -1.12 -4.30 -1.98
CA SER A 6 0.28 -4.68 -1.70
C SER A 6 0.45 -5.99 -0.91
N GLN A 7 -0.45 -6.29 0.02
CA GLN A 7 -0.47 -7.53 0.79
C GLN A 7 -0.59 -8.77 -0.11
N GLN A 8 -1.51 -8.75 -1.07
CA GLN A 8 -1.75 -9.88 -1.97
C GLN A 8 -0.60 -10.02 -2.98
N MET A 9 -0.09 -8.90 -3.50
CA MET A 9 1.09 -8.92 -4.37
C MET A 9 2.29 -9.58 -3.68
N PHE A 10 2.50 -9.26 -2.40
CA PHE A 10 3.57 -9.87 -1.61
C PHE A 10 3.33 -11.37 -1.40
N GLY A 11 2.10 -11.77 -1.06
CA GLY A 11 1.71 -13.17 -0.90
C GLY A 11 1.88 -13.96 -2.19
N ALA A 12 1.36 -13.44 -3.32
CA ALA A 12 1.49 -14.04 -4.63
C ALA A 12 2.97 -14.30 -4.99
N LEU A 13 3.83 -13.28 -4.83
CA LEU A 13 5.26 -13.42 -5.11
C LEU A 13 5.98 -14.37 -4.15
N THR A 14 5.56 -14.41 -2.88
CA THR A 14 6.14 -15.32 -1.89
C THR A 14 5.78 -16.78 -2.19
N LYS A 15 4.52 -17.05 -2.53
CA LYS A 15 4.06 -18.42 -2.84
C LYS A 15 4.37 -18.85 -4.29
N THR A 16 4.90 -17.96 -5.14
CA THR A 16 5.35 -18.30 -6.50
C THR A 16 6.86 -18.16 -6.63
N TRP A 17 7.36 -16.97 -6.93
CA TRP A 17 8.79 -16.73 -7.21
C TRP A 17 9.72 -17.14 -6.06
N TYR A 18 9.39 -16.73 -4.82
CA TYR A 18 10.25 -17.04 -3.68
C TYR A 18 10.22 -18.54 -3.35
N ALA A 19 9.04 -19.17 -3.39
CA ALA A 19 8.88 -20.60 -3.17
C ALA A 19 9.68 -21.41 -4.19
N GLU A 20 9.59 -21.07 -5.49
CA GLU A 20 10.37 -21.68 -6.56
C GLU A 20 11.88 -21.50 -6.34
N LYS A 21 12.32 -20.27 -6.06
CA LYS A 21 13.73 -19.94 -5.85
C LYS A 21 14.35 -20.66 -4.66
N MET A 22 13.59 -20.84 -3.59
CA MET A 22 14.04 -21.51 -2.36
C MET A 22 13.76 -23.02 -2.37
N ASN A 23 13.15 -23.53 -3.43
CA ASN A 23 12.69 -24.92 -3.54
C ASN A 23 11.82 -25.34 -2.36
N ILE A 24 10.88 -24.45 -1.98
CA ILE A 24 9.88 -24.67 -0.95
C ILE A 24 8.54 -24.96 -1.63
N ASP A 25 7.86 -26.00 -1.15
CA ASP A 25 6.49 -26.27 -1.56
C ASP A 25 5.56 -25.13 -1.11
N PRO A 26 4.87 -24.41 -2.03
CA PRO A 26 4.04 -23.28 -1.66
C PRO A 26 2.90 -23.63 -0.70
N GLU A 27 2.42 -24.87 -0.67
CA GLU A 27 1.43 -25.32 0.32
C GLU A 27 1.95 -25.26 1.77
N LYS A 28 3.26 -25.30 1.94
CA LYS A 28 3.92 -25.22 3.26
C LYS A 28 4.19 -23.80 3.72
N ILE A 29 3.92 -22.80 2.89
CA ILE A 29 4.06 -21.40 3.22
C ILE A 29 2.74 -20.89 3.78
N PHE A 30 2.73 -20.51 5.06
CA PHE A 30 1.57 -19.91 5.71
C PHE A 30 1.77 -18.41 5.86
N MET A 31 1.05 -17.63 5.06
CA MET A 31 1.16 -16.19 4.99
C MET A 31 0.19 -15.50 5.95
N VAL A 32 0.73 -14.73 6.88
CA VAL A 32 -0.06 -13.93 7.82
C VAL A 32 0.15 -12.45 7.54
N GLY A 33 -0.90 -11.77 7.07
CA GLY A 33 -0.90 -10.32 6.89
C GLY A 33 -1.27 -9.61 8.19
N ILE A 34 -0.41 -8.72 8.69
CA ILE A 34 -0.72 -7.89 9.87
C ILE A 34 -0.95 -6.47 9.40
N MET A 35 -2.21 -6.02 9.52
CA MET A 35 -2.66 -4.75 8.95
C MET A 35 -3.52 -3.94 9.93
N PRO A 36 -3.46 -2.61 9.91
CA PRO A 36 -4.40 -1.76 10.65
C PRO A 36 -5.80 -1.72 9.98
N CYS A 37 -6.21 -2.78 9.34
CA CYS A 37 -7.36 -2.83 8.44
C CYS A 37 -8.26 -4.03 8.75
N THR A 38 -9.57 -3.81 8.86
CA THR A 38 -10.56 -4.90 9.02
C THR A 38 -11.03 -5.47 7.69
N ALA A 39 -11.02 -4.67 6.62
CA ALA A 39 -11.41 -5.12 5.28
C ALA A 39 -10.46 -6.20 4.70
N LYS A 40 -9.21 -6.26 5.18
CA LYS A 40 -8.26 -7.30 4.80
C LYS A 40 -8.70 -8.71 5.18
N LYS A 41 -9.51 -8.85 6.22
CA LYS A 41 -10.13 -10.13 6.61
C LYS A 41 -11.08 -10.68 5.53
N PHE A 42 -11.79 -9.79 4.86
CA PHE A 42 -12.61 -10.17 3.72
C PHE A 42 -11.74 -10.39 2.47
N GLU A 43 -10.75 -9.54 2.24
CA GLU A 43 -9.88 -9.63 1.07
C GLU A 43 -9.23 -11.02 0.94
N VAL A 44 -8.73 -11.59 2.04
CA VAL A 44 -8.11 -12.93 2.02
C VAL A 44 -9.11 -14.08 1.79
N THR A 45 -10.41 -13.83 1.78
CA THR A 45 -11.43 -14.84 1.45
C THR A 45 -11.85 -14.82 -0.02
N ARG A 46 -11.26 -13.94 -0.85
CA ARG A 46 -11.60 -13.85 -2.26
C ARG A 46 -10.94 -14.99 -3.03
N GLU A 47 -11.71 -15.65 -3.86
CA GLU A 47 -11.26 -16.80 -4.66
C GLU A 47 -10.23 -16.42 -5.75
N ASP A 48 -10.26 -15.18 -6.21
CA ASP A 48 -9.35 -14.64 -7.24
C ASP A 48 -8.00 -14.17 -6.68
N GLU A 49 -7.76 -14.30 -5.38
CA GLU A 49 -6.51 -13.97 -4.69
C GLU A 49 -5.71 -15.26 -4.37
N ALA A 50 -5.42 -16.03 -5.42
CA ALA A 50 -4.82 -17.36 -5.33
C ALA A 50 -3.89 -17.66 -6.52
N ALA A 51 -2.88 -16.81 -6.73
CA ALA A 51 -1.99 -16.83 -7.89
C ALA A 51 -1.18 -18.14 -8.03
N ALA A 52 -0.83 -18.79 -6.91
CA ALA A 52 -0.14 -20.09 -6.89
C ALA A 52 -1.08 -21.30 -6.85
N GLY A 53 -2.39 -21.09 -6.99
CA GLY A 53 -3.41 -22.15 -6.79
C GLY A 53 -3.84 -22.31 -5.34
N PHE A 54 -3.28 -21.52 -4.43
CA PHE A 54 -3.62 -21.45 -3.00
C PHE A 54 -3.81 -19.99 -2.62
N PRO A 55 -4.55 -19.66 -1.53
CA PRO A 55 -4.68 -18.29 -1.07
C PRO A 55 -3.31 -17.60 -0.97
N ASP A 56 -3.16 -16.44 -1.60
CA ASP A 56 -1.91 -15.68 -1.56
C ASP A 56 -1.57 -15.25 -0.12
N VAL A 57 -2.59 -14.92 0.68
CA VAL A 57 -2.49 -14.65 2.11
C VAL A 57 -3.50 -15.50 2.85
N ASP A 58 -3.05 -16.34 3.76
CA ASP A 58 -3.90 -17.32 4.46
C ASP A 58 -4.75 -16.65 5.55
N VAL A 59 -4.18 -15.70 6.27
CA VAL A 59 -4.85 -15.01 7.38
C VAL A 59 -4.48 -13.54 7.43
N ALA A 60 -5.46 -12.69 7.72
CA ALA A 60 -5.24 -11.28 8.03
C ALA A 60 -5.57 -10.99 9.51
N LEU A 61 -4.58 -10.51 10.23
CA LEU A 61 -4.72 -10.02 11.61
C LEU A 61 -4.72 -8.49 11.63
N THR A 62 -5.55 -7.92 12.48
CA THR A 62 -5.45 -6.50 12.80
C THR A 62 -4.31 -6.25 13.79
N THR A 63 -3.81 -5.03 13.86
CA THR A 63 -2.81 -4.62 14.87
C THR A 63 -3.26 -4.96 16.30
N ARG A 64 -4.56 -4.81 16.60
CA ARG A 64 -5.13 -5.18 17.91
C ARG A 64 -5.14 -6.68 18.16
N GLU A 65 -5.38 -7.49 17.14
CA GLU A 65 -5.37 -8.95 17.26
C GLU A 65 -3.96 -9.48 17.45
N LEU A 66 -2.97 -8.89 16.78
CA LEU A 66 -1.56 -9.20 17.04
C LEU A 66 -1.19 -8.91 18.50
N ALA A 67 -1.54 -7.73 19.01
CA ALA A 67 -1.29 -7.39 20.41
C ALA A 67 -1.89 -8.41 21.38
N ARG A 68 -3.14 -8.83 21.13
CA ARG A 68 -3.80 -9.88 21.94
C ARG A 68 -3.13 -11.25 21.81
N MET A 69 -2.60 -11.57 20.62
CA MET A 69 -1.89 -12.82 20.41
C MET A 69 -0.58 -12.85 21.20
N ILE A 70 0.17 -11.75 21.20
CA ILE A 70 1.39 -11.57 21.99
C ILE A 70 1.10 -11.74 23.48
N ASP A 71 0.06 -11.06 23.97
CA ASP A 71 -0.37 -11.13 25.37
C ASP A 71 -0.78 -12.56 25.77
N LYS A 72 -1.62 -13.23 24.97
CA LYS A 72 -2.02 -14.61 25.19
C LYS A 72 -0.89 -15.63 25.14
N ALA A 73 0.15 -15.35 24.36
CA ALA A 73 1.36 -16.16 24.33
C ALA A 73 2.25 -15.96 25.56
N GLY A 74 1.90 -15.04 26.46
CA GLY A 74 2.68 -14.71 27.66
C GLY A 74 4.00 -14.00 27.37
N LEU A 75 4.14 -13.38 26.19
CA LEU A 75 5.35 -12.67 25.78
C LEU A 75 5.38 -11.28 26.40
N GLN A 76 6.44 -10.98 27.14
CA GLN A 76 6.73 -9.64 27.64
C GLN A 76 7.38 -8.81 26.52
N PHE A 77 6.55 -8.33 25.58
CA PHE A 77 7.01 -7.70 24.34
C PHE A 77 8.03 -6.57 24.57
N THR A 78 7.81 -5.73 25.57
CA THR A 78 8.69 -4.60 25.91
C THR A 78 10.03 -5.01 26.54
N ALA A 79 10.18 -6.28 26.94
CA ALA A 79 11.41 -6.82 27.51
C ALA A 79 12.22 -7.64 26.51
N LEU A 80 11.70 -7.81 25.27
CA LEU A 80 12.46 -8.49 24.22
C LEU A 80 13.60 -7.60 23.70
N PRO A 81 14.75 -8.19 23.34
CA PRO A 81 15.78 -7.44 22.66
C PRO A 81 15.34 -7.00 21.27
N ASP A 82 15.90 -5.91 20.78
CA ASP A 82 15.70 -5.48 19.39
C ASP A 82 16.42 -6.45 18.45
N GLU A 83 15.69 -6.92 17.44
CA GLU A 83 16.21 -7.78 16.39
C GLU A 83 15.88 -7.20 15.02
N ARG A 84 16.61 -7.63 14.00
CA ARG A 84 16.29 -7.29 12.61
C ARG A 84 15.22 -8.23 12.09
N PHE A 85 14.36 -7.70 11.20
CA PHE A 85 13.43 -8.54 10.46
C PHE A 85 14.18 -9.45 9.49
N ASP A 86 13.66 -10.65 9.28
CA ASP A 86 14.01 -11.47 8.14
C ASP A 86 13.58 -10.77 6.85
N ASN A 87 14.45 -10.75 5.85
CA ASN A 87 14.20 -10.05 4.60
C ASN A 87 14.16 -11.01 3.39
N PRO A 88 13.16 -11.89 3.30
CA PRO A 88 13.08 -12.88 2.22
C PRO A 88 13.00 -12.23 0.83
N LEU A 89 12.40 -11.05 0.73
CA LEU A 89 12.26 -10.27 -0.51
C LEU A 89 13.08 -8.96 -0.48
N GLY A 90 14.08 -8.84 0.40
CA GLY A 90 14.93 -7.67 0.51
C GLY A 90 14.32 -6.47 1.22
N ASP A 91 15.10 -5.39 1.33
CA ASP A 91 14.70 -4.18 2.06
C ASP A 91 13.66 -3.36 1.28
N ALA A 92 12.71 -2.81 2.04
CA ALA A 92 11.70 -1.89 1.49
C ALA A 92 12.32 -0.53 1.17
N THR A 93 11.87 0.07 0.07
CA THR A 93 12.20 1.46 -0.28
C THR A 93 11.41 2.46 0.57
N GLY A 94 11.85 3.71 0.66
CA GLY A 94 11.10 4.77 1.33
C GLY A 94 9.67 4.91 0.81
N ALA A 95 9.46 4.78 -0.50
CA ALA A 95 8.13 4.79 -1.11
C ALA A 95 7.17 3.76 -0.51
N ALA A 96 7.65 2.60 -0.08
CA ALA A 96 6.79 1.57 0.50
C ALA A 96 6.21 1.99 1.87
N TYR A 97 6.97 2.73 2.66
CA TYR A 97 6.51 3.18 3.98
C TYR A 97 5.35 4.17 3.88
N ILE A 98 5.44 5.13 2.97
CA ILE A 98 4.41 6.18 2.84
C ILE A 98 3.07 5.69 2.30
N PHE A 99 2.98 4.45 1.78
CA PHE A 99 1.72 3.84 1.33
C PHE A 99 0.63 3.79 2.40
N GLY A 100 1.01 3.80 3.67
CA GLY A 100 0.07 3.81 4.78
C GLY A 100 -0.68 5.13 4.97
N ALA A 101 -0.12 6.24 4.51
CA ALA A 101 -0.72 7.57 4.61
C ALA A 101 -1.47 7.94 3.32
N THR A 102 -2.56 8.74 3.46
CA THR A 102 -3.29 9.25 2.30
C THR A 102 -2.41 10.18 1.47
N GLY A 103 -2.34 9.94 0.18
CA GLY A 103 -1.45 10.60 -0.77
C GLY A 103 -0.08 9.93 -0.94
N GLY A 104 0.25 8.95 -0.09
CA GLY A 104 1.54 8.28 -0.15
C GLY A 104 1.71 7.37 -1.36
N VAL A 105 0.64 6.69 -1.79
CA VAL A 105 0.67 5.90 -3.04
C VAL A 105 0.79 6.81 -4.25
N MET A 106 0.04 7.93 -4.24
CA MET A 106 0.15 8.97 -5.27
C MET A 106 1.58 9.51 -5.36
N GLU A 107 2.17 9.88 -4.22
CA GLU A 107 3.53 10.39 -4.19
C GLU A 107 4.54 9.36 -4.69
N ALA A 108 4.44 8.10 -4.28
CA ALA A 108 5.30 7.04 -4.78
C ALA A 108 5.18 6.83 -6.30
N ALA A 109 3.95 6.90 -6.83
CA ALA A 109 3.70 6.83 -8.26
C ALA A 109 4.29 8.04 -9.01
N LEU A 110 4.13 9.25 -8.48
CA LEU A 110 4.69 10.48 -9.04
C LEU A 110 6.22 10.43 -9.07
N ARG A 111 6.88 9.98 -7.99
CA ARG A 111 8.34 9.81 -7.94
C ARG A 111 8.85 8.97 -9.11
N THR A 112 8.18 7.87 -9.40
CA THR A 112 8.54 6.97 -10.51
C THR A 112 8.18 7.56 -11.87
N ALA A 113 6.96 8.05 -12.04
CA ALA A 113 6.46 8.55 -13.32
C ALA A 113 7.22 9.80 -13.77
N VAL A 114 7.44 10.74 -12.87
CA VAL A 114 8.16 11.98 -13.20
C VAL A 114 9.61 11.70 -13.57
N GLU A 115 10.30 10.84 -12.81
CA GLU A 115 11.66 10.46 -13.17
C GLU A 115 11.77 9.82 -14.56
N ARG A 116 10.84 8.93 -14.90
CA ARG A 116 10.81 8.32 -16.23
C ARG A 116 10.60 9.34 -17.35
N LEU A 117 9.94 10.45 -17.05
CA LEU A 117 9.65 11.51 -18.02
C LEU A 117 10.78 12.56 -18.14
N VAL A 118 11.44 12.93 -17.03
CA VAL A 118 12.41 14.04 -17.01
C VAL A 118 13.84 13.62 -16.68
N GLY A 119 14.03 12.34 -16.31
CA GLY A 119 15.32 11.79 -15.88
C GLY A 119 15.60 11.97 -14.38
N PRO A 120 16.54 11.18 -13.83
CA PRO A 120 16.77 11.08 -12.39
C PRO A 120 17.29 12.37 -11.74
N GLN A 121 18.03 13.18 -12.48
CA GLN A 121 18.63 14.42 -11.96
C GLN A 121 17.63 15.57 -11.82
N ALA A 122 16.57 15.57 -12.63
CA ALA A 122 15.56 16.63 -12.64
C ALA A 122 14.28 16.27 -11.86
N ALA A 123 14.10 15.01 -11.51
CA ALA A 123 12.89 14.53 -10.86
C ALA A 123 12.90 14.81 -9.35
N PRO A 124 11.88 15.53 -8.81
CA PRO A 124 11.75 15.72 -7.37
C PRO A 124 11.46 14.41 -6.65
N LEU A 125 11.81 14.36 -5.36
CA LEU A 125 11.47 13.26 -4.46
C LEU A 125 10.20 13.53 -3.63
N ASP A 126 9.91 14.79 -3.37
CA ASP A 126 8.81 15.20 -2.50
C ASP A 126 7.72 15.91 -3.30
N PHE A 127 6.50 15.41 -3.16
CA PHE A 127 5.28 15.96 -3.76
C PHE A 127 4.32 16.36 -2.64
N LYS A 128 4.65 17.47 -1.96
CA LYS A 128 3.98 17.90 -0.71
C LYS A 128 2.50 18.23 -0.89
N GLU A 129 2.09 18.62 -2.09
CA GLU A 129 0.71 18.98 -2.43
C GLU A 129 -0.27 17.82 -2.27
N VAL A 130 0.21 16.58 -2.42
CA VAL A 130 -0.63 15.39 -2.23
C VAL A 130 -0.55 14.83 -0.81
N ARG A 131 0.31 15.37 0.06
CA ARG A 131 0.42 15.02 1.48
C ARG A 131 -0.68 15.66 2.33
N GLY A 132 -0.75 15.28 3.59
CA GLY A 132 -1.69 15.84 4.58
C GLY A 132 -2.98 15.04 4.70
N LEU A 133 -3.79 15.40 5.69
CA LEU A 133 -4.99 14.66 6.10
C LEU A 133 -6.29 15.15 5.46
N GLY A 134 -6.24 16.11 4.54
CA GLY A 134 -7.40 16.60 3.80
C GLY A 134 -8.17 15.47 3.11
N GLY A 135 -9.49 15.51 3.17
CA GLY A 135 -10.35 14.47 2.62
C GLY A 135 -10.26 14.34 1.11
N ILE A 136 -10.14 15.46 0.39
CA ILE A 136 -9.85 15.54 -1.05
C ILE A 136 -8.67 16.50 -1.21
N LYS A 137 -7.67 16.09 -1.97
CA LYS A 137 -6.50 16.88 -2.36
C LYS A 137 -6.33 16.79 -3.86
N GLU A 138 -6.03 17.90 -4.48
CA GLU A 138 -5.81 18.00 -5.91
C GLU A 138 -4.50 18.75 -6.17
N ALA A 139 -3.74 18.28 -7.14
CA ALA A 139 -2.51 18.92 -7.57
C ALA A 139 -2.38 18.86 -9.09
N SER A 140 -1.62 19.83 -9.63
CA SER A 140 -1.27 19.88 -11.04
C SER A 140 0.23 20.13 -11.15
N TYR A 141 0.91 19.24 -11.88
CA TYR A 141 2.36 19.31 -12.08
C TYR A 141 2.69 19.55 -13.54
N ARG A 142 3.49 20.57 -13.83
CA ARG A 142 3.97 20.85 -15.18
C ARG A 142 5.17 19.98 -15.50
N ILE A 143 5.01 18.97 -16.36
CA ILE A 143 6.03 17.98 -16.71
C ILE A 143 6.18 17.93 -18.23
N ASN A 144 7.38 18.20 -18.73
CA ASN A 144 7.67 18.22 -20.18
C ASN A 144 6.65 19.03 -21.00
N GLY A 145 6.21 20.17 -20.45
CA GLY A 145 5.26 21.03 -21.13
C GLY A 145 3.78 20.60 -21.03
N GLN A 146 3.47 19.49 -20.38
CA GLN A 146 2.11 19.00 -20.13
C GLN A 146 1.72 19.16 -18.65
N ASP A 147 0.44 19.47 -18.41
CA ASP A 147 -0.10 19.56 -17.06
C ASP A 147 -0.62 18.17 -16.63
N ILE A 148 0.00 17.59 -15.63
CA ILE A 148 -0.38 16.32 -15.04
C ILE A 148 -1.27 16.61 -13.82
N ASN A 149 -2.55 16.42 -13.98
CA ASN A 149 -3.53 16.60 -12.90
C ASN A 149 -3.70 15.30 -12.13
N VAL A 150 -3.67 15.40 -10.81
CA VAL A 150 -3.85 14.26 -9.91
C VAL A 150 -4.83 14.61 -8.79
N ALA A 151 -5.50 13.58 -8.26
CA ALA A 151 -6.38 13.74 -7.11
C ALA A 151 -6.20 12.60 -6.11
N VAL A 152 -6.36 12.92 -4.85
CA VAL A 152 -6.32 11.99 -3.72
C VAL A 152 -7.60 12.16 -2.91
N ALA A 153 -8.35 11.08 -2.72
CA ALA A 153 -9.52 11.05 -1.85
C ALA A 153 -9.34 10.03 -0.72
N SER A 154 -9.54 10.46 0.51
CA SER A 154 -9.54 9.59 1.69
C SER A 154 -10.91 9.58 2.37
N GLY A 155 -11.42 8.36 2.60
CA GLY A 155 -12.79 8.11 3.01
C GLY A 155 -13.76 7.97 1.85
N ILE A 156 -14.66 7.00 1.94
CA ILE A 156 -15.61 6.65 0.85
C ILE A 156 -16.52 7.83 0.47
N GLY A 157 -16.97 8.63 1.45
CA GLY A 157 -17.77 9.82 1.16
C GLY A 157 -17.03 10.85 0.30
N ASN A 158 -15.72 11.05 0.56
CA ASN A 158 -14.89 11.94 -0.26
C ASN A 158 -14.62 11.35 -1.65
N ALA A 159 -14.42 10.04 -1.74
CA ALA A 159 -14.29 9.37 -3.04
C ALA A 159 -15.55 9.55 -3.90
N LYS A 160 -16.73 9.37 -3.30
CA LYS A 160 -18.01 9.61 -3.96
C LYS A 160 -18.12 11.05 -4.48
N ARG A 161 -17.83 12.03 -3.62
CA ARG A 161 -17.84 13.45 -4.00
C ARG A 161 -16.87 13.75 -5.15
N LEU A 162 -15.64 13.27 -5.09
CA LEU A 162 -14.67 13.46 -6.17
C LEU A 162 -15.19 12.91 -7.50
N ILE A 163 -15.78 11.71 -7.49
CA ILE A 163 -16.33 11.07 -8.69
C ILE A 163 -17.52 11.87 -9.23
N GLU A 164 -18.51 12.15 -8.40
CA GLU A 164 -19.78 12.78 -8.82
C GLU A 164 -19.61 14.26 -9.20
N GLU A 165 -18.87 15.02 -8.38
CA GLU A 165 -18.76 16.47 -8.52
C GLU A 165 -17.68 16.91 -9.52
N ARG A 166 -16.64 16.08 -9.77
CA ARG A 166 -15.48 16.46 -10.59
C ARG A 166 -15.28 15.59 -11.82
N ILE A 167 -15.32 14.27 -11.67
CA ILE A 167 -15.00 13.34 -12.76
C ILE A 167 -16.19 13.18 -13.70
N GLN A 168 -17.37 12.87 -13.16
CA GLN A 168 -18.57 12.64 -13.99
C GLN A 168 -19.09 13.92 -14.66
N THR A 169 -18.89 15.07 -14.04
CA THR A 169 -19.25 16.36 -14.62
C THR A 169 -18.33 16.79 -15.77
N GLY A 170 -17.16 16.15 -15.89
CA GLY A 170 -16.13 16.55 -16.84
C GLY A 170 -15.44 17.88 -16.49
N GLU A 171 -15.66 18.41 -15.28
CA GLU A 171 -15.05 19.67 -14.83
C GLU A 171 -13.53 19.62 -14.87
N LYS A 172 -12.98 18.45 -14.50
CA LYS A 172 -11.53 18.23 -14.50
C LYS A 172 -11.16 16.81 -14.92
N VAL A 173 -10.16 16.70 -15.77
CA VAL A 173 -9.57 15.42 -16.18
C VAL A 173 -8.36 15.15 -15.33
N TYR A 174 -8.34 14.01 -14.64
CA TYR A 174 -7.20 13.54 -13.86
C TYR A 174 -6.46 12.42 -14.58
N HIS A 175 -5.14 12.48 -14.55
CA HIS A 175 -4.26 11.44 -15.10
C HIS A 175 -4.11 10.28 -14.13
N PHE A 176 -4.16 10.57 -12.82
CA PHE A 176 -4.11 9.57 -11.78
C PHE A 176 -4.98 9.99 -10.58
N VAL A 177 -5.71 9.02 -10.01
CA VAL A 177 -6.56 9.23 -8.83
C VAL A 177 -6.24 8.16 -7.80
N GLU A 178 -5.88 8.58 -6.58
CA GLU A 178 -5.77 7.69 -5.42
C GLU A 178 -7.06 7.75 -4.61
N ILE A 179 -7.59 6.59 -4.25
CA ILE A 179 -8.73 6.46 -3.33
C ILE A 179 -8.34 5.53 -2.18
N MET A 180 -8.42 6.04 -0.95
CA MET A 180 -8.28 5.24 0.27
C MET A 180 -9.61 5.22 1.03
N GLY A 181 -10.06 4.02 1.44
CA GLY A 181 -11.34 3.85 2.13
C GLY A 181 -11.38 4.46 3.54
N CYS A 182 -10.25 4.55 4.23
CA CYS A 182 -10.16 5.11 5.57
C CYS A 182 -9.72 6.58 5.52
N PRO A 183 -10.36 7.48 6.30
CA PRO A 183 -9.89 8.85 6.44
C PRO A 183 -8.44 8.91 6.94
N GLY A 184 -7.60 9.69 6.27
CA GLY A 184 -6.18 9.81 6.58
C GLY A 184 -5.29 8.65 6.09
N GLY A 185 -5.87 7.58 5.54
CA GLY A 185 -5.16 6.43 5.01
C GLY A 185 -5.20 5.18 5.89
N CYS A 186 -4.47 4.15 5.50
CA CYS A 186 -4.45 2.83 6.15
C CYS A 186 -3.97 2.89 7.60
N ILE A 187 -3.07 3.80 7.94
CA ILE A 187 -2.60 4.04 9.32
C ILE A 187 -3.72 4.38 10.32
N ASN A 188 -4.90 4.79 9.81
CA ASN A 188 -6.09 5.10 10.60
C ASN A 188 -7.19 4.05 10.41
N GLY A 189 -6.84 2.88 9.90
CA GLY A 189 -7.77 1.78 9.68
C GLY A 189 -8.43 1.26 10.96
N GLY A 190 -9.60 0.64 10.82
CA GLY A 190 -10.40 0.14 11.94
C GLY A 190 -9.75 -0.97 12.79
N GLY A 191 -8.60 -1.49 12.36
CA GLY A 191 -7.78 -2.45 13.11
C GLY A 191 -6.77 -1.83 14.07
N GLN A 192 -6.59 -0.51 14.06
CA GLN A 192 -5.69 0.19 14.98
C GLN A 192 -6.20 0.15 16.43
N PRO A 193 -5.31 0.24 17.43
CA PRO A 193 -5.68 0.36 18.84
C PRO A 193 -6.60 1.55 19.09
N VAL A 194 -7.65 1.32 19.86
CA VAL A 194 -8.56 2.38 20.30
C VAL A 194 -7.91 3.12 21.48
N GLN A 195 -7.71 4.41 21.31
CA GLN A 195 -7.16 5.25 22.36
C GLN A 195 -8.29 5.82 23.25
N PRO A 196 -8.05 6.04 24.55
CA PRO A 196 -9.02 6.67 25.42
C PRO A 196 -9.30 8.11 24.99
N ALA A 197 -10.48 8.64 25.37
CA ALA A 197 -10.88 9.99 25.01
C ALA A 197 -9.88 11.06 25.49
N SER A 198 -9.24 10.85 26.64
CA SER A 198 -8.18 11.71 27.19
C SER A 198 -6.95 11.85 26.28
N VAL A 199 -6.72 10.88 25.39
CA VAL A 199 -5.63 10.95 24.39
C VAL A 199 -6.16 11.46 23.05
N ARG A 200 -7.18 10.80 22.49
CA ARG A 200 -7.65 11.08 21.14
C ARG A 200 -8.25 12.48 20.94
N ASN A 201 -8.73 13.12 22.02
CA ASN A 201 -9.31 14.46 21.95
C ASN A 201 -8.25 15.58 22.00
N PHE A 202 -7.02 15.26 22.40
CA PHE A 202 -5.95 16.25 22.60
C PHE A 202 -4.68 15.97 21.82
N VAL A 203 -4.57 14.78 21.21
CA VAL A 203 -3.39 14.37 20.44
C VAL A 203 -3.79 14.08 18.99
N ASP A 204 -3.13 14.72 18.05
CA ASP A 204 -3.27 14.40 16.63
C ASP A 204 -2.57 13.06 16.31
N LEU A 205 -3.23 11.97 16.65
CA LEU A 205 -2.72 10.62 16.40
C LEU A 205 -2.53 10.32 14.91
N GLN A 206 -3.37 10.91 14.06
CA GLN A 206 -3.29 10.69 12.62
C GLN A 206 -2.05 11.36 12.04
N GLY A 207 -1.81 12.61 12.41
CA GLY A 207 -0.63 13.35 12.02
C GLY A 207 0.66 12.70 12.51
N LEU A 208 0.70 12.24 13.77
CA LEU A 208 1.87 11.56 14.33
C LEU A 208 2.18 10.24 13.61
N ARG A 209 1.17 9.45 13.27
CA ARG A 209 1.36 8.20 12.50
C ARG A 209 1.86 8.47 11.09
N ALA A 210 1.30 9.49 10.42
CA ALA A 210 1.76 9.88 9.10
C ALA A 210 3.21 10.40 9.15
N ALA A 211 3.54 11.25 10.13
CA ALA A 211 4.90 11.77 10.31
C ALA A 211 5.93 10.65 10.52
N ALA A 212 5.58 9.61 11.28
CA ALA A 212 6.46 8.45 11.47
C ALA A 212 6.78 7.75 10.14
N LEU A 213 5.79 7.54 9.25
CA LEU A 213 6.02 6.93 7.94
C LEU A 213 6.89 7.80 7.03
N TYR A 214 6.66 9.11 7.03
CA TYR A 214 7.48 10.03 6.23
C TYR A 214 8.90 10.15 6.77
N SER A 215 9.11 10.08 8.09
CA SER A 215 10.44 10.04 8.70
C SER A 215 11.21 8.78 8.29
N GLU A 216 10.54 7.62 8.24
CA GLU A 216 11.14 6.39 7.74
C GLU A 216 11.53 6.50 6.25
N ASP A 217 10.67 7.07 5.43
CA ASP A 217 10.97 7.34 4.03
C ASP A 217 12.19 8.24 3.85
N GLU A 218 12.25 9.34 4.60
CA GLU A 218 13.37 10.30 4.55
C GLU A 218 14.70 9.67 4.98
N GLY A 219 14.67 8.71 5.91
CA GLY A 219 15.84 7.96 6.37
C GLY A 219 16.35 6.89 5.40
N LYS A 220 15.61 6.56 4.32
CA LYS A 220 16.02 5.53 3.36
C LYS A 220 16.93 6.08 2.26
N MET A 221 17.96 5.30 1.92
CA MET A 221 18.84 5.60 0.78
C MET A 221 18.09 5.48 -0.55
N VAL A 222 17.24 4.46 -0.67
CA VAL A 222 16.41 4.23 -1.86
C VAL A 222 14.98 4.64 -1.54
N ARG A 223 14.50 5.70 -2.19
CA ARG A 223 13.19 6.31 -1.92
C ARG A 223 12.17 6.11 -3.05
N ARG A 224 12.58 5.57 -4.18
CA ARG A 224 11.72 5.28 -5.33
C ARG A 224 11.50 3.79 -5.49
N SER A 225 10.28 3.38 -5.79
CA SER A 225 9.91 1.96 -5.88
C SER A 225 10.66 1.21 -6.98
N HIS A 226 10.87 1.85 -8.14
CA HIS A 226 11.53 1.22 -9.28
C HIS A 226 13.06 1.13 -9.14
N GLU A 227 13.65 1.81 -8.17
CA GLU A 227 15.08 1.70 -7.82
C GLU A 227 15.37 0.53 -6.86
N SER A 228 14.32 -0.17 -6.38
CA SER A 228 14.47 -1.33 -5.49
C SER A 228 15.21 -2.46 -6.22
N PRO A 229 16.39 -2.88 -5.74
CA PRO A 229 17.14 -3.97 -6.39
C PRO A 229 16.34 -5.27 -6.43
N VAL A 230 15.54 -5.56 -5.40
CA VAL A 230 14.74 -6.78 -5.36
C VAL A 230 13.58 -6.72 -6.35
N VAL A 231 12.93 -5.57 -6.51
CA VAL A 231 11.85 -5.39 -7.50
C VAL A 231 12.41 -5.55 -8.92
N GLN A 232 13.56 -4.93 -9.21
CA GLN A 232 14.25 -5.09 -10.50
C GLN A 232 14.55 -6.57 -10.77
N LYS A 233 15.13 -7.27 -9.80
CA LYS A 233 15.45 -8.69 -9.91
C LYS A 233 14.22 -9.57 -10.12
N ILE A 234 13.10 -9.30 -9.44
CA ILE A 234 11.84 -10.04 -9.64
C ILE A 234 11.33 -9.84 -11.07
N TYR A 235 11.42 -8.64 -11.63
CA TYR A 235 11.05 -8.40 -13.01
C TYR A 235 11.98 -9.10 -13.99
N GLU A 236 13.29 -9.00 -13.81
CA GLU A 236 14.30 -9.63 -14.67
C GLU A 236 14.21 -11.17 -14.67
N GLU A 237 14.09 -11.77 -13.49
CA GLU A 237 14.15 -13.24 -13.33
C GLU A 237 12.78 -13.92 -13.54
N TYR A 238 11.67 -13.21 -13.29
CA TYR A 238 10.39 -13.90 -13.12
C TYR A 238 9.20 -13.24 -13.82
N LEU A 239 8.97 -11.94 -13.61
CA LEU A 239 7.78 -11.25 -14.14
C LEU A 239 7.93 -10.81 -15.61
N GLY A 240 9.17 -10.62 -16.07
CA GLY A 240 9.47 -10.03 -17.38
C GLY A 240 9.27 -8.51 -17.36
N GLU A 241 8.77 -7.95 -18.46
CA GLU A 241 8.52 -6.52 -18.56
C GLU A 241 7.30 -6.08 -17.73
N PRO A 242 7.30 -4.84 -17.18
CA PRO A 242 6.11 -4.27 -16.55
C PRO A 242 4.91 -4.30 -17.49
N GLY A 243 3.81 -4.93 -17.04
CA GLY A 243 2.62 -5.14 -17.85
C GLY A 243 2.64 -6.41 -18.70
N SER A 244 3.63 -7.30 -18.54
CA SER A 244 3.62 -8.63 -19.13
C SER A 244 2.39 -9.44 -18.66
N LEU A 245 2.04 -10.50 -19.39
CA LEU A 245 0.93 -11.38 -19.02
C LEU A 245 1.14 -11.99 -17.64
N LYS A 246 2.37 -12.37 -17.30
CA LYS A 246 2.71 -12.94 -15.99
C LYS A 246 2.57 -11.91 -14.87
N ALA A 247 3.07 -10.69 -15.09
CA ALA A 247 2.88 -9.59 -14.13
C ALA A 247 1.40 -9.24 -13.95
N HIS A 248 0.61 -9.26 -15.03
CA HIS A 248 -0.84 -9.08 -14.93
C HIS A 248 -1.52 -10.17 -14.13
N HIS A 249 -1.19 -11.43 -14.36
CA HIS A 249 -1.78 -12.54 -13.64
C HIS A 249 -1.47 -12.50 -12.14
N LEU A 250 -0.23 -12.16 -11.78
CA LEU A 250 0.24 -12.21 -10.39
C LEU A 250 -0.01 -10.91 -9.60
N LEU A 251 -0.16 -9.77 -10.27
CA LEU A 251 -0.16 -8.45 -9.61
C LEU A 251 -1.44 -7.64 -9.84
N HIS A 252 -2.43 -8.19 -10.55
CA HIS A 252 -3.67 -7.50 -10.86
C HIS A 252 -4.88 -8.35 -10.50
N THR A 253 -5.93 -7.70 -10.03
CA THR A 253 -7.22 -8.32 -9.75
C THR A 253 -8.35 -7.63 -10.52
N THR A 254 -9.51 -8.25 -10.55
CA THR A 254 -10.75 -7.69 -11.07
C THR A 254 -11.75 -7.55 -9.95
N TYR A 255 -12.64 -6.55 -10.05
CA TYR A 255 -13.75 -6.40 -9.12
C TYR A 255 -15.04 -6.77 -9.81
N HIS A 256 -15.84 -7.57 -9.11
CA HIS A 256 -17.19 -7.92 -9.52
C HIS A 256 -18.19 -7.21 -8.63
N GLU A 257 -19.32 -6.80 -9.21
CA GLU A 257 -20.44 -6.28 -8.44
C GLU A 257 -20.91 -7.35 -7.45
N ARG A 258 -21.09 -6.94 -6.20
CA ARG A 258 -21.64 -7.84 -5.19
C ARG A 258 -23.15 -7.75 -5.25
N VAL A 259 -23.79 -8.91 -5.36
CA VAL A 259 -25.21 -9.02 -5.10
C VAL A 259 -25.42 -8.73 -3.62
N GLU A 260 -26.27 -7.76 -3.30
CA GLU A 260 -26.67 -7.52 -1.91
C GLU A 260 -27.19 -8.83 -1.31
N VAL A 261 -26.55 -9.31 -0.27
CA VAL A 261 -27.09 -10.41 0.53
C VAL A 261 -28.27 -9.80 1.28
N GLN A 262 -29.49 -10.14 0.86
CA GLN A 262 -30.74 -9.78 1.52
C GLN A 262 -30.82 -10.36 2.92
#